data_bfdfc53d8bb6f57cc6751231d2849926
#
_entry.id   bfdfc53d8bb6f57cc6751231d2849926
#
_cell.length_a   1.000
_cell.length_b   1.000
_cell.length_c   1.000
_cell.angle_alpha   90.00
_cell.angle_beta   90.00
_cell.angle_gamma   90.00
#
_symmetry.space_group_name_H-M   'P 1'
#
loop_
_entity.id
_entity.type
_entity.pdbx_description
1 polymer ?
#
loop_
_entity_poly.entity_id
_entity_poly.type
_entity_poly.pdbx_seq_one_letter_code
_entity_poly.pdbx_strand_id
1 'polypeptide(L)'
;MVDKQRKLPELLAPAGDMERLKMAVLYGADAVYLAGTDFGMRAFAGNFDPDELKAAVAYAHAHNVRVHCTINTMPRGDEIVRLPAHLERLNDAGVDAVIVADLGAFTLAGKYAPNCQRHISTQASISNYVTANAWYDLGASRVILARELSLEEIRTIRENTPAELEIETFVHGAMCVSYSGRCLLSNYMTGRDASRGACAQPCRYHYALMEEKRPGEYFPIEEDEKGSYILNSRDMCMIDHLDDLLDVGLSSLKIEGRAKSAYYAAIVTGAYRHCLDDAAAGRPIDPVWRDEVEHVSHRPYATGFYYGYPGQYYENSRYIREWQVVALVTECDSDGNAVISLRNKFRTGDTVELVGPDLRPFSMTVPEMQDEAGTVIEEPRNPQMLLKLRLPRPVPPMTLVRHQVELSAK
;
A
#
# COMPACT_ATOMS: atom_id res chain seq x y z
N MET A 1 -6.03 37.86 -2.78
CA MET A 1 -6.44 36.46 -3.00
C MET A 1 -6.52 35.85 -1.62
N VAL A 2 -7.71 35.41 -1.19
CA VAL A 2 -7.88 34.75 0.11
C VAL A 2 -7.16 33.42 0.00
N ASP A 3 -6.16 33.23 0.84
CA ASP A 3 -5.44 31.98 0.99
C ASP A 3 -6.46 30.90 1.41
N LYS A 4 -7.02 30.17 0.47
CA LYS A 4 -7.87 29.01 0.75
C LYS A 4 -6.93 27.96 1.30
N GLN A 5 -6.84 27.88 2.61
CA GLN A 5 -6.16 26.77 3.28
C GLN A 5 -6.71 25.46 2.69
N ARG A 6 -5.92 24.79 1.86
CA ARG A 6 -6.29 23.52 1.22
C ARG A 6 -6.54 22.49 2.33
N LYS A 7 -7.71 21.88 2.33
CA LYS A 7 -8.01 20.80 3.28
C LYS A 7 -7.16 19.59 2.91
N LEU A 8 -6.34 19.12 3.86
CA LEU A 8 -5.57 17.89 3.69
C LEU A 8 -6.52 16.69 3.52
N PRO A 9 -6.36 15.89 2.47
CA PRO A 9 -7.05 14.60 2.36
C PRO A 9 -6.45 13.61 3.36
N GLU A 10 -7.22 12.62 3.76
CA GLU A 10 -6.76 11.48 4.53
C GLU A 10 -5.70 10.70 3.75
N LEU A 11 -4.55 10.42 4.35
CA LEU A 11 -3.56 9.48 3.81
C LEU A 11 -3.89 8.07 4.30
N LEU A 12 -4.38 7.22 3.41
CA LEU A 12 -4.82 5.85 3.70
C LEU A 12 -3.73 4.85 3.32
N ALA A 13 -3.09 4.25 4.32
CA ALA A 13 -1.97 3.35 4.16
C ALA A 13 -2.34 1.85 4.30
N PRO A 14 -1.61 0.93 3.64
CA PRO A 14 -1.87 -0.49 3.71
C PRO A 14 -1.31 -1.12 5.00
N ALA A 15 -2.10 -2.01 5.64
CA ALA A 15 -1.70 -2.80 6.79
C ALA A 15 -2.01 -4.29 6.56
N GLY A 16 -0.99 -5.10 6.23
CA GLY A 16 -1.16 -6.54 6.01
C GLY A 16 -1.05 -7.37 7.28
N ASP A 17 -0.36 -6.87 8.30
CA ASP A 17 -0.19 -7.45 9.63
C ASP A 17 0.12 -6.36 10.66
N MET A 18 0.33 -6.74 11.93
CA MET A 18 0.57 -5.80 13.02
C MET A 18 1.87 -4.99 12.85
N GLU A 19 2.93 -5.56 12.28
CA GLU A 19 4.18 -4.82 12.03
C GLU A 19 3.96 -3.73 10.96
N ARG A 20 3.29 -4.07 9.84
CA ARG A 20 2.94 -3.11 8.79
C ARG A 20 2.00 -2.03 9.29
N LEU A 21 1.04 -2.40 10.15
CA LEU A 21 0.13 -1.44 10.79
C LEU A 21 0.89 -0.43 11.63
N LYS A 22 1.77 -0.89 12.52
CA LYS A 22 2.60 -0.01 13.36
C LYS A 22 3.47 0.92 12.52
N MET A 23 4.09 0.38 11.45
CA MET A 23 4.87 1.20 10.51
C MET A 23 4.00 2.27 9.85
N ALA A 24 2.86 1.92 9.27
CA ALA A 24 1.98 2.89 8.61
C ALA A 24 1.53 3.99 9.59
N VAL A 25 1.11 3.62 10.80
CA VAL A 25 0.66 4.55 11.85
C VAL A 25 1.77 5.52 12.25
N LEU A 26 2.96 5.00 12.58
CA LEU A 26 4.08 5.82 13.07
C LEU A 26 4.69 6.70 11.98
N TYR A 27 4.60 6.28 10.71
CA TYR A 27 5.11 7.04 9.57
C TYR A 27 4.06 8.01 8.96
N GLY A 28 2.95 8.26 9.66
CA GLY A 28 2.07 9.40 9.38
C GLY A 28 0.82 9.10 8.57
N ALA A 29 0.32 7.87 8.60
CA ALA A 29 -1.01 7.56 8.06
C ALA A 29 -2.12 8.20 8.92
N ASP A 30 -3.14 8.77 8.27
CA ASP A 30 -4.37 9.22 8.94
C ASP A 30 -5.37 8.07 9.10
N ALA A 31 -5.27 7.08 8.24
CA ALA A 31 -6.04 5.84 8.32
C ALA A 31 -5.24 4.66 7.74
N VAL A 32 -5.56 3.46 8.21
CA VAL A 32 -5.01 2.22 7.67
C VAL A 32 -6.13 1.32 7.14
N TYR A 33 -5.85 0.57 6.06
CA TYR A 33 -6.78 -0.46 5.61
C TYR A 33 -6.17 -1.84 5.72
N LEU A 34 -6.96 -2.75 6.27
CA LEU A 34 -6.60 -4.13 6.57
C LEU A 34 -7.70 -5.11 6.14
N ALA A 35 -7.50 -6.38 6.40
CA ALA A 35 -8.54 -7.40 6.24
C ALA A 35 -8.49 -8.41 7.39
N GLY A 36 -9.65 -8.94 7.72
CA GLY A 36 -9.74 -10.17 8.49
C GLY A 36 -9.35 -11.40 7.65
N THR A 37 -9.35 -12.57 8.26
CA THR A 37 -9.07 -13.86 7.61
C THR A 37 -10.06 -14.21 6.51
N ASP A 38 -11.27 -13.65 6.56
CA ASP A 38 -12.34 -13.87 5.59
C ASP A 38 -12.66 -12.62 4.76
N PHE A 39 -13.21 -12.79 3.56
CA PHE A 39 -13.78 -11.76 2.67
C PHE A 39 -12.82 -10.69 2.14
N GLY A 40 -11.51 -10.78 2.39
CA GLY A 40 -10.51 -9.82 1.88
C GLY A 40 -9.87 -10.26 0.56
N MET A 41 -9.62 -9.29 -0.35
CA MET A 41 -9.02 -9.50 -1.70
C MET A 41 -7.52 -9.83 -1.71
N ARG A 42 -6.92 -10.24 -0.65
CA ARG A 42 -5.50 -10.63 -0.59
C ARG A 42 -5.35 -11.84 0.33
N ALA A 43 -5.89 -12.98 -0.12
CA ALA A 43 -5.88 -14.22 0.67
C ALA A 43 -4.47 -14.69 1.08
N PHE A 44 -3.44 -14.31 0.31
CA PHE A 44 -2.02 -14.64 0.58
C PHE A 44 -1.22 -13.50 1.24
N ALA A 45 -1.83 -12.35 1.52
CA ALA A 45 -1.24 -11.37 2.42
C ALA A 45 -1.50 -11.78 3.87
N GLY A 46 -0.75 -11.26 4.81
CA GLY A 46 -1.14 -11.30 6.21
C GLY A 46 -2.57 -10.79 6.37
N ASN A 47 -3.36 -11.42 7.19
CA ASN A 47 -4.72 -11.02 7.54
C ASN A 47 -4.85 -11.17 9.06
N PHE A 48 -5.68 -10.32 9.67
CA PHE A 48 -5.84 -10.28 11.11
C PHE A 48 -6.88 -11.32 11.56
N ASP A 49 -6.52 -12.13 12.51
CA ASP A 49 -7.51 -12.91 13.25
C ASP A 49 -8.38 -11.99 14.14
N PRO A 50 -9.47 -12.48 14.76
CA PRO A 50 -10.36 -11.63 15.54
C PRO A 50 -9.70 -10.93 16.75
N ASP A 51 -8.70 -11.54 17.38
CA ASP A 51 -8.01 -10.95 18.54
C ASP A 51 -6.94 -9.97 18.07
N GLU A 52 -6.19 -10.31 17.03
CA GLU A 52 -5.26 -9.41 16.36
C GLU A 52 -5.97 -8.18 15.81
N LEU A 53 -7.19 -8.33 15.26
CA LEU A 53 -7.97 -7.21 14.73
C LEU A 53 -8.33 -6.22 15.85
N LYS A 54 -8.81 -6.71 17.00
CA LYS A 54 -9.09 -5.84 18.17
C LYS A 54 -7.85 -5.10 18.66
N ALA A 55 -6.72 -5.80 18.73
CA ALA A 55 -5.44 -5.20 19.10
C ALA A 55 -4.98 -4.15 18.08
N ALA A 56 -5.19 -4.42 16.80
CA ALA A 56 -4.86 -3.49 15.70
C ALA A 56 -5.70 -2.21 15.76
N VAL A 57 -7.03 -2.34 15.97
CA VAL A 57 -7.94 -1.20 16.13
C VAL A 57 -7.56 -0.38 17.36
N ALA A 58 -7.36 -1.03 18.51
CA ALA A 58 -6.97 -0.35 19.73
C ALA A 58 -5.65 0.43 19.59
N TYR A 59 -4.65 -0.18 18.92
CA TYR A 59 -3.36 0.45 18.66
C TYR A 59 -3.52 1.68 17.75
N ALA A 60 -4.24 1.54 16.63
CA ALA A 60 -4.44 2.63 15.67
C ALA A 60 -5.20 3.81 16.33
N HIS A 61 -6.29 3.52 17.03
CA HIS A 61 -7.08 4.53 17.74
C HIS A 61 -6.29 5.26 18.83
N ALA A 62 -5.40 4.56 19.55
CA ALA A 62 -4.50 5.19 20.53
C ALA A 62 -3.55 6.23 19.89
N HIS A 63 -3.36 6.16 18.57
CA HIS A 63 -2.57 7.10 17.77
C HIS A 63 -3.44 8.04 16.91
N ASN A 64 -4.75 8.10 17.13
CA ASN A 64 -5.73 8.86 16.34
C ASN A 64 -5.78 8.46 14.84
N VAL A 65 -5.49 7.22 14.52
CA VAL A 65 -5.51 6.66 13.15
C VAL A 65 -6.75 5.78 13.00
N ARG A 66 -7.53 6.01 11.92
CA ARG A 66 -8.73 5.23 11.61
C ARG A 66 -8.39 3.87 11.02
N VAL A 67 -9.28 2.90 11.20
CA VAL A 67 -9.13 1.54 10.67
C VAL A 67 -10.27 1.19 9.72
N HIS A 68 -9.93 0.92 8.46
CA HIS A 68 -10.89 0.49 7.45
C HIS A 68 -10.67 -0.98 7.12
N CYS A 69 -11.71 -1.82 7.27
CA CYS A 69 -11.62 -3.26 6.99
C CYS A 69 -12.18 -3.60 5.62
N THR A 70 -11.40 -4.32 4.79
CA THR A 70 -11.85 -4.74 3.47
C THR A 70 -12.68 -6.01 3.55
N ILE A 71 -13.89 -5.97 3.02
CA ILE A 71 -14.77 -7.10 2.73
C ILE A 71 -15.19 -7.04 1.25
N ASN A 72 -14.19 -6.91 0.40
CA ASN A 72 -14.36 -6.53 -0.99
C ASN A 72 -14.21 -7.68 -2.00
N THR A 73 -14.30 -8.93 -1.53
CA THR A 73 -14.56 -10.09 -2.39
C THR A 73 -16.01 -10.11 -2.87
N MET A 74 -16.32 -10.91 -3.88
CA MET A 74 -17.69 -11.19 -4.30
C MET A 74 -18.15 -12.49 -3.63
N PRO A 75 -18.90 -12.44 -2.52
CA PRO A 75 -19.30 -13.63 -1.78
C PRO A 75 -20.29 -14.47 -2.59
N ARG A 76 -20.16 -15.79 -2.52
CA ARG A 76 -21.02 -16.75 -3.23
C ARG A 76 -21.66 -17.72 -2.23
N GLY A 77 -22.84 -18.24 -2.57
CA GLY A 77 -23.46 -19.38 -1.88
C GLY A 77 -23.36 -19.30 -0.35
N ASP A 78 -22.64 -20.22 0.24
CA ASP A 78 -22.43 -20.34 1.67
C ASP A 78 -21.59 -19.23 2.31
N GLU A 79 -20.79 -18.52 1.52
CA GLU A 79 -20.00 -17.37 2.01
C GLU A 79 -20.93 -16.23 2.46
N ILE A 80 -21.99 -15.94 1.71
CA ILE A 80 -22.93 -14.88 2.07
C ILE A 80 -23.66 -15.17 3.38
N VAL A 81 -23.84 -16.46 3.72
CA VAL A 81 -24.48 -16.88 4.99
C VAL A 81 -23.59 -16.58 6.19
N ARG A 82 -22.26 -16.62 6.02
CA ARG A 82 -21.29 -16.34 7.09
C ARG A 82 -20.99 -14.86 7.28
N LEU A 83 -21.33 -14.02 6.28
CA LEU A 83 -21.01 -12.59 6.28
C LEU A 83 -21.62 -11.80 7.45
N PRO A 84 -22.90 -12.03 7.88
CA PRO A 84 -23.47 -11.34 9.03
C PRO A 84 -22.62 -11.44 10.29
N ALA A 85 -22.24 -12.65 10.69
CA ALA A 85 -21.42 -12.86 11.88
C ALA A 85 -20.01 -12.26 11.77
N HIS A 86 -19.47 -12.14 10.54
CA HIS A 86 -18.21 -11.44 10.31
C HIS A 86 -18.38 -9.93 10.49
N LEU A 87 -19.45 -9.34 9.96
CA LEU A 87 -19.76 -7.92 10.09
C LEU A 87 -20.01 -7.50 11.55
N GLU A 88 -20.72 -8.31 12.32
CA GLU A 88 -20.91 -8.10 13.76
C GLU A 88 -19.56 -8.04 14.48
N ARG A 89 -18.64 -8.96 14.19
CA ARG A 89 -17.28 -8.93 14.78
C ARG A 89 -16.50 -7.66 14.43
N LEU A 90 -16.63 -7.16 13.20
CA LEU A 90 -15.98 -5.89 12.80
C LEU A 90 -16.57 -4.70 13.56
N ASN A 91 -17.91 -4.66 13.67
CA ASN A 91 -18.61 -3.64 14.44
C ASN A 91 -18.19 -3.65 15.92
N ASP A 92 -18.12 -4.82 16.54
CA ASP A 92 -17.73 -5.01 17.94
C ASP A 92 -16.24 -4.71 18.19
N ALA A 93 -15.40 -4.92 17.19
CA ALA A 93 -13.99 -4.54 17.24
C ALA A 93 -13.76 -3.03 17.13
N GLY A 94 -14.78 -2.25 16.77
CA GLY A 94 -14.70 -0.80 16.64
C GLY A 94 -14.03 -0.35 15.33
N VAL A 95 -14.15 -1.14 14.25
CA VAL A 95 -13.67 -0.74 12.92
C VAL A 95 -14.45 0.50 12.44
N ASP A 96 -13.75 1.51 11.95
CA ASP A 96 -14.36 2.78 11.54
C ASP A 96 -15.14 2.67 10.23
N ALA A 97 -14.66 1.85 9.29
CA ALA A 97 -15.32 1.65 8.00
C ALA A 97 -15.13 0.24 7.45
N VAL A 98 -16.11 -0.23 6.71
CA VAL A 98 -16.01 -1.44 5.87
C VAL A 98 -15.95 -1.07 4.40
N ILE A 99 -14.99 -1.64 3.66
CA ILE A 99 -14.79 -1.40 2.23
C ILE A 99 -15.39 -2.57 1.46
N VAL A 100 -16.50 -2.33 0.75
CA VAL A 100 -17.30 -3.36 0.09
C VAL A 100 -17.37 -3.18 -1.43
N ALA A 101 -17.53 -4.26 -2.19
CA ALA A 101 -17.68 -4.21 -3.65
C ALA A 101 -19.04 -4.75 -4.13
N ASP A 102 -19.65 -5.62 -3.36
CA ASP A 102 -20.89 -6.31 -3.67
C ASP A 102 -22.10 -5.62 -3.01
N LEU A 103 -23.18 -5.44 -3.75
CA LEU A 103 -24.39 -4.76 -3.24
C LEU A 103 -25.07 -5.53 -2.11
N GLY A 104 -25.05 -6.87 -2.15
CA GLY A 104 -25.57 -7.71 -1.05
C GLY A 104 -24.75 -7.54 0.21
N ALA A 105 -23.42 -7.57 0.09
CA ALA A 105 -22.50 -7.31 1.21
C ALA A 105 -22.70 -5.89 1.77
N PHE A 106 -22.88 -4.86 0.92
CA PHE A 106 -23.18 -3.50 1.32
C PHE A 106 -24.50 -3.39 2.14
N THR A 107 -25.54 -4.09 1.68
CA THR A 107 -26.83 -4.12 2.37
C THR A 107 -26.71 -4.78 3.75
N LEU A 108 -26.00 -5.92 3.82
CA LEU A 108 -25.76 -6.62 5.08
C LEU A 108 -24.89 -5.80 6.03
N ALA A 109 -23.90 -5.07 5.52
CA ALA A 109 -23.06 -4.18 6.34
C ALA A 109 -23.88 -3.10 7.05
N GLY A 110 -24.86 -2.48 6.38
CA GLY A 110 -25.77 -1.52 7.00
C GLY A 110 -26.63 -2.11 8.12
N LYS A 111 -26.89 -3.43 8.10
CA LYS A 111 -27.70 -4.13 9.09
C LYS A 111 -26.88 -4.66 10.26
N TYR A 112 -25.71 -5.27 9.99
CA TYR A 112 -24.93 -6.04 10.96
C TYR A 112 -23.66 -5.31 11.45
N ALA A 113 -23.28 -4.19 10.80
CA ALA A 113 -22.20 -3.32 11.24
C ALA A 113 -22.65 -1.84 11.20
N PRO A 114 -23.72 -1.45 11.92
CA PRO A 114 -24.33 -0.12 11.82
C PRO A 114 -23.41 1.01 12.28
N ASN A 115 -22.39 0.73 13.11
CA ASN A 115 -21.43 1.73 13.59
C ASN A 115 -20.28 1.94 12.62
N CYS A 116 -20.10 1.05 11.61
CA CYS A 116 -19.08 1.20 10.60
C CYS A 116 -19.59 2.02 9.41
N GLN A 117 -18.80 2.98 8.95
CA GLN A 117 -19.05 3.63 7.66
C GLN A 117 -18.98 2.61 6.53
N ARG A 118 -19.72 2.86 5.45
CA ARG A 118 -19.74 1.98 4.28
C ARG A 118 -19.04 2.66 3.10
N HIS A 119 -17.85 2.18 2.76
CA HIS A 119 -17.05 2.66 1.65
C HIS A 119 -17.15 1.71 0.46
N ILE A 120 -17.36 2.24 -0.73
CA ILE A 120 -17.47 1.42 -1.95
C ILE A 120 -16.09 1.21 -2.54
N SER A 121 -15.69 -0.05 -2.65
CA SER A 121 -14.39 -0.47 -3.18
C SER A 121 -14.22 -0.09 -4.66
N THR A 122 -12.97 0.18 -5.07
CA THR A 122 -12.59 0.27 -6.49
C THR A 122 -12.99 -0.96 -7.32
N GLN A 123 -13.22 -2.10 -6.67
CA GLN A 123 -13.74 -3.33 -7.29
C GLN A 123 -15.16 -3.16 -7.87
N ALA A 124 -15.94 -2.16 -7.41
CA ALA A 124 -17.21 -1.80 -7.99
C ALA A 124 -17.06 -1.02 -9.30
N SER A 125 -15.83 -0.62 -9.68
CA SER A 125 -15.48 0.05 -10.94
C SER A 125 -16.27 1.35 -11.16
N ILE A 126 -16.30 2.22 -10.12
CA ILE A 126 -17.00 3.52 -10.20
C ILE A 126 -16.19 4.45 -11.10
N SER A 127 -16.77 4.81 -12.24
CA SER A 127 -16.13 5.61 -13.30
C SER A 127 -16.91 6.86 -13.71
N ASN A 128 -18.01 7.18 -13.04
CA ASN A 128 -18.81 8.37 -13.33
C ASN A 128 -19.62 8.81 -12.10
N TYR A 129 -20.04 10.09 -12.09
CA TYR A 129 -20.76 10.69 -10.97
C TYR A 129 -22.17 10.12 -10.77
N VAL A 130 -22.83 9.62 -11.82
CA VAL A 130 -24.19 9.03 -11.70
C VAL A 130 -24.12 7.77 -10.85
N THR A 131 -23.13 6.92 -11.10
CA THR A 131 -22.89 5.72 -10.28
C THR A 131 -22.46 6.09 -8.86
N ALA A 132 -21.62 7.11 -8.68
CA ALA A 132 -21.21 7.60 -7.35
C ALA A 132 -22.41 8.09 -6.54
N ASN A 133 -23.31 8.90 -7.17
CA ASN A 133 -24.53 9.39 -6.54
C ASN A 133 -25.51 8.26 -6.19
N ALA A 134 -25.66 7.26 -7.05
CA ALA A 134 -26.51 6.10 -6.76
C ALA A 134 -26.03 5.33 -5.51
N TRP A 135 -24.71 5.18 -5.33
CA TRP A 135 -24.18 4.59 -4.11
C TRP A 135 -24.39 5.48 -2.87
N TYR A 136 -24.26 6.79 -3.04
CA TYR A 136 -24.55 7.76 -1.96
C TYR A 136 -26.01 7.67 -1.53
N ASP A 137 -26.96 7.63 -2.48
CA ASP A 137 -28.40 7.50 -2.20
C ASP A 137 -28.74 6.18 -1.47
N LEU A 138 -27.95 5.12 -1.70
CA LEU A 138 -28.05 3.87 -0.95
C LEU A 138 -27.39 3.95 0.44
N GLY A 139 -26.72 5.06 0.77
CA GLY A 139 -26.11 5.34 2.07
C GLY A 139 -24.62 5.00 2.16
N ALA A 140 -23.90 5.00 1.06
CA ALA A 140 -22.43 4.99 1.09
C ALA A 140 -21.90 6.34 1.56
N SER A 141 -20.91 6.34 2.46
CA SER A 141 -20.23 7.55 2.92
C SER A 141 -19.03 7.93 2.06
N ARG A 142 -18.41 6.93 1.39
CA ARG A 142 -17.25 7.12 0.54
C ARG A 142 -17.29 6.19 -0.68
N VAL A 143 -16.77 6.69 -1.82
CA VAL A 143 -16.54 5.88 -3.01
C VAL A 143 -15.05 5.92 -3.37
N ILE A 144 -14.47 4.74 -3.64
CA ILE A 144 -13.10 4.59 -4.14
C ILE A 144 -13.20 4.41 -5.65
N LEU A 145 -12.74 5.41 -6.40
CA LEU A 145 -12.88 5.46 -7.83
C LEU A 145 -12.07 4.35 -8.54
N ALA A 146 -12.48 4.05 -9.76
CA ALA A 146 -11.70 3.23 -10.68
C ALA A 146 -10.34 3.90 -10.95
N ARG A 147 -9.28 3.10 -11.13
CA ARG A 147 -7.90 3.58 -11.32
C ARG A 147 -7.59 3.96 -12.77
N GLU A 148 -8.51 3.73 -13.64
CA GLU A 148 -8.46 3.96 -15.09
C GLU A 148 -8.97 5.35 -15.49
N LEU A 149 -9.30 6.21 -14.50
CA LEU A 149 -9.80 7.56 -14.71
C LEU A 149 -8.68 8.58 -14.86
N SER A 150 -8.88 9.53 -15.75
CA SER A 150 -8.07 10.75 -15.83
C SER A 150 -8.38 11.73 -14.70
N LEU A 151 -7.48 12.66 -14.45
CA LEU A 151 -7.69 13.71 -13.43
C LEU A 151 -8.90 14.57 -13.72
N GLU A 152 -9.19 14.85 -15.01
CA GLU A 152 -10.35 15.62 -15.43
C GLU A 152 -11.68 14.88 -15.19
N GLU A 153 -11.71 13.56 -15.45
CA GLU A 153 -12.87 12.73 -15.13
C GLU A 153 -13.13 12.67 -13.62
N ILE A 154 -12.06 12.56 -12.80
CA ILE A 154 -12.16 12.60 -11.34
C ILE A 154 -12.70 13.96 -10.87
N ARG A 155 -12.22 15.07 -11.44
CA ARG A 155 -12.73 16.41 -11.18
C ARG A 155 -14.22 16.52 -11.52
N THR A 156 -14.61 16.01 -12.68
CA THR A 156 -16.01 15.97 -13.10
C THR A 156 -16.89 15.17 -12.12
N ILE A 157 -16.38 14.05 -11.60
CA ILE A 157 -17.10 13.28 -10.58
C ILE A 157 -17.24 14.12 -9.30
N ARG A 158 -16.17 14.76 -8.82
CA ARG A 158 -16.23 15.56 -7.59
C ARG A 158 -17.19 16.74 -7.69
N GLU A 159 -17.19 17.43 -8.82
CA GLU A 159 -18.05 18.61 -9.07
C GLU A 159 -19.55 18.26 -9.18
N ASN A 160 -19.89 17.01 -9.53
CA ASN A 160 -21.27 16.54 -9.73
C ASN A 160 -21.74 15.56 -8.64
N THR A 161 -21.03 15.50 -7.51
CA THR A 161 -21.41 14.69 -6.34
C THR A 161 -21.63 15.57 -5.11
N PRO A 162 -22.46 15.16 -4.12
CA PRO A 162 -22.64 15.87 -2.87
C PRO A 162 -21.30 16.09 -2.13
N ALA A 163 -21.18 17.22 -1.43
CA ALA A 163 -19.97 17.51 -0.66
C ALA A 163 -19.73 16.50 0.47
N GLU A 164 -20.79 15.92 0.99
CA GLU A 164 -20.80 14.90 2.05
C GLU A 164 -20.32 13.54 1.56
N LEU A 165 -20.41 13.25 0.25
CA LEU A 165 -19.85 12.04 -0.32
C LEU A 165 -18.32 12.17 -0.41
N GLU A 166 -17.60 11.37 0.34
CA GLU A 166 -16.15 11.31 0.28
C GLU A 166 -15.69 10.60 -1.00
N ILE A 167 -14.70 11.19 -1.67
CA ILE A 167 -14.06 10.63 -2.87
C ILE A 167 -12.63 10.22 -2.53
N GLU A 168 -12.33 8.95 -2.76
CA GLU A 168 -11.00 8.36 -2.56
C GLU A 168 -10.41 7.88 -3.88
N THR A 169 -9.10 8.10 -4.08
CA THR A 169 -8.36 7.60 -5.25
C THR A 169 -7.06 6.93 -4.83
N PHE A 170 -6.57 6.00 -5.64
CA PHE A 170 -5.22 5.48 -5.47
C PHE A 170 -4.19 6.47 -5.98
N VAL A 171 -3.07 6.59 -5.26
CA VAL A 171 -1.98 7.50 -5.62
C VAL A 171 -0.62 6.80 -5.74
N HIS A 172 -0.51 5.56 -5.26
CA HIS A 172 0.75 4.82 -5.28
C HIS A 172 0.53 3.32 -5.31
N GLY A 173 1.46 2.61 -5.96
CA GLY A 173 1.61 1.16 -5.89
C GLY A 173 1.24 0.41 -7.17
N ALA A 174 1.14 -0.90 -7.06
CA ALA A 174 1.00 -1.79 -8.20
C ALA A 174 -0.33 -1.62 -8.93
N MET A 175 -0.25 -1.42 -10.25
CA MET A 175 -1.41 -1.36 -11.14
C MET A 175 -1.83 -2.76 -11.62
N CYS A 176 -3.12 -2.93 -11.89
CA CYS A 176 -3.66 -4.09 -12.55
C CYS A 176 -3.73 -3.83 -14.08
N VAL A 177 -3.58 -4.89 -14.86
CA VAL A 177 -3.74 -4.85 -16.33
C VAL A 177 -5.18 -4.68 -16.79
N SER A 178 -6.12 -5.00 -15.93
CA SER A 178 -7.58 -4.88 -16.16
C SER A 178 -8.19 -4.01 -15.07
N TYR A 179 -9.44 -3.60 -15.30
CA TYR A 179 -10.24 -3.07 -14.20
C TYR A 179 -10.16 -3.97 -12.97
N SER A 180 -9.98 -3.37 -11.81
CA SER A 180 -9.75 -4.09 -10.56
C SER A 180 -10.86 -5.11 -10.29
N GLY A 181 -10.47 -6.39 -10.06
CA GLY A 181 -11.40 -7.50 -9.81
C GLY A 181 -12.17 -8.02 -11.00
N ARG A 182 -11.97 -7.51 -12.22
CA ARG A 182 -12.70 -7.95 -13.44
C ARG A 182 -11.90 -8.89 -14.34
N CYS A 183 -10.64 -9.16 -14.02
CA CYS A 183 -9.75 -10.00 -14.80
C CYS A 183 -10.03 -11.50 -14.56
N LEU A 184 -10.27 -12.25 -15.63
CA LEU A 184 -10.43 -13.71 -15.60
C LEU A 184 -9.13 -14.48 -15.94
N LEU A 185 -8.06 -13.80 -16.34
CA LEU A 185 -6.84 -14.43 -16.80
C LEU A 185 -6.24 -15.39 -15.75
N SER A 186 -6.24 -15.00 -14.48
CA SER A 186 -5.74 -15.85 -13.39
C SER A 186 -6.57 -17.12 -13.22
N ASN A 187 -7.89 -17.01 -13.26
CA ASN A 187 -8.79 -18.14 -13.15
C ASN A 187 -8.60 -19.09 -14.36
N TYR A 188 -8.58 -18.52 -15.57
CA TYR A 188 -8.43 -19.29 -16.80
C TYR A 188 -7.11 -20.07 -16.86
N MET A 189 -6.00 -19.44 -16.49
CA MET A 189 -4.66 -20.05 -16.60
C MET A 189 -4.27 -20.93 -15.40
N THR A 190 -4.81 -20.67 -14.22
CA THR A 190 -4.31 -21.32 -12.99
C THR A 190 -5.42 -21.85 -12.07
N GLY A 191 -6.69 -21.70 -12.44
CA GLY A 191 -7.83 -22.02 -11.59
C GLY A 191 -7.99 -21.08 -10.36
N ARG A 192 -7.14 -20.05 -10.21
CA ARG A 192 -7.17 -19.13 -9.07
C ARG A 192 -7.95 -17.87 -9.41
N ASP A 193 -9.04 -17.65 -8.69
CA ASP A 193 -9.97 -16.57 -8.97
C ASP A 193 -9.48 -15.22 -8.42
N ALA A 194 -9.23 -14.29 -9.33
CA ALA A 194 -8.79 -12.93 -8.98
C ALA A 194 -9.88 -12.14 -8.25
N SER A 195 -11.16 -12.34 -8.57
CA SER A 195 -12.29 -11.68 -7.91
C SER A 195 -12.49 -12.13 -6.45
N ARG A 196 -11.81 -13.20 -6.05
CA ARG A 196 -11.82 -13.77 -4.71
C ARG A 196 -10.48 -13.63 -3.97
N GLY A 197 -9.61 -12.76 -4.45
CA GLY A 197 -8.32 -12.48 -3.81
C GLY A 197 -7.21 -13.47 -4.10
N ALA A 198 -7.45 -14.48 -4.93
CA ALA A 198 -6.48 -15.54 -5.21
C ALA A 198 -5.67 -15.33 -6.51
N CYS A 199 -5.56 -14.08 -7.01
CA CYS A 199 -4.86 -13.77 -8.25
C CYS A 199 -3.41 -14.28 -8.25
N ALA A 200 -3.08 -15.14 -9.24
CA ALA A 200 -1.73 -15.65 -9.47
C ALA A 200 -0.81 -14.66 -10.21
N GLN A 201 -1.35 -13.52 -10.66
CA GLN A 201 -0.65 -12.50 -11.43
C GLN A 201 -0.05 -13.03 -12.77
N PRO A 202 -0.78 -13.83 -13.55
CA PRO A 202 -0.22 -14.40 -14.78
C PRO A 202 0.15 -13.33 -15.81
N CYS A 203 -0.45 -12.15 -15.78
CA CYS A 203 -0.06 -11.03 -16.63
C CYS A 203 1.39 -10.56 -16.43
N ARG A 204 2.09 -11.07 -15.42
CA ARG A 204 3.48 -10.73 -15.07
C ARG A 204 4.46 -11.88 -15.37
N TYR A 205 3.98 -13.00 -15.92
CA TYR A 205 4.83 -14.11 -16.33
C TYR A 205 5.47 -13.85 -17.68
N HIS A 206 6.63 -14.41 -17.89
CA HIS A 206 7.21 -14.48 -19.24
C HIS A 206 6.50 -15.53 -20.05
N TYR A 207 6.12 -15.17 -21.26
CA TYR A 207 5.47 -16.05 -22.20
C TYR A 207 6.23 -16.09 -23.51
N ALA A 208 6.07 -17.20 -24.25
CA ALA A 208 6.45 -17.32 -25.63
C ALA A 208 5.29 -17.99 -26.39
N LEU A 209 5.04 -17.56 -27.59
CA LEU A 209 4.12 -18.24 -28.49
C LEU A 209 4.81 -19.47 -29.08
N MET A 210 4.08 -20.57 -29.16
CA MET A 210 4.46 -21.74 -29.89
C MET A 210 3.38 -22.04 -30.94
N GLU A 211 3.77 -22.20 -32.18
CA GLU A 211 2.83 -22.62 -33.22
C GLU A 211 2.64 -24.14 -33.15
N GLU A 212 1.37 -24.59 -33.11
CA GLU A 212 1.04 -26.02 -33.00
C GLU A 212 1.71 -26.90 -34.09
N LYS A 213 1.88 -26.32 -35.27
CA LYS A 213 2.54 -27.02 -36.41
C LYS A 213 4.07 -27.00 -36.34
N ARG A 214 4.67 -26.24 -35.44
CA ARG A 214 6.11 -26.13 -35.20
C ARG A 214 6.42 -26.32 -33.71
N PRO A 215 6.19 -27.53 -33.14
CA PRO A 215 6.44 -27.82 -31.76
C PRO A 215 7.93 -27.67 -31.40
N GLY A 216 8.23 -26.98 -30.30
CA GLY A 216 9.60 -26.75 -29.84
C GLY A 216 10.26 -25.46 -30.34
N GLU A 217 9.62 -24.71 -31.25
CA GLU A 217 10.03 -23.36 -31.61
C GLU A 217 9.24 -22.35 -30.76
N TYR A 218 9.96 -21.54 -29.99
CA TYR A 218 9.37 -20.54 -29.10
C TYR A 218 9.62 -19.16 -29.68
N PHE A 219 8.54 -18.43 -29.93
CA PHE A 219 8.58 -17.05 -30.37
C PHE A 219 8.36 -16.16 -29.16
N PRO A 220 9.36 -15.38 -28.68
CA PRO A 220 9.17 -14.46 -27.56
C PRO A 220 8.10 -13.45 -27.95
N ILE A 221 7.27 -13.11 -26.97
CA ILE A 221 6.26 -12.08 -27.15
C ILE A 221 6.88 -10.76 -26.67
N GLU A 222 7.22 -9.91 -27.62
CA GLU A 222 7.75 -8.56 -27.38
C GLU A 222 6.87 -7.55 -28.10
N GLU A 223 6.76 -6.33 -27.64
CA GLU A 223 6.01 -5.28 -28.33
C GLU A 223 6.93 -4.39 -29.16
N ASP A 224 6.47 -4.11 -30.35
CA ASP A 224 6.94 -3.00 -31.14
C ASP A 224 5.73 -2.11 -31.54
N GLU A 225 5.94 -1.08 -32.34
CA GLU A 225 4.90 -0.14 -32.78
C GLU A 225 3.70 -0.80 -33.53
N LYS A 226 3.66 -2.13 -33.66
CA LYS A 226 2.70 -2.87 -34.51
C LYS A 226 1.98 -4.03 -33.84
N GLY A 227 2.24 -4.41 -32.60
CA GLY A 227 1.61 -5.60 -32.04
C GLY A 227 1.70 -5.89 -30.55
N SER A 228 0.81 -6.72 -30.08
CA SER A 228 0.39 -6.91 -28.68
C SER A 228 1.20 -7.91 -27.89
N TYR A 229 1.31 -7.68 -26.62
CA TYR A 229 2.10 -8.46 -25.67
C TYR A 229 1.39 -8.66 -24.36
N ILE A 230 1.85 -9.64 -23.58
CA ILE A 230 1.31 -9.90 -22.25
C ILE A 230 2.00 -8.95 -21.27
N LEU A 231 1.40 -8.15 -20.81
CA LEU A 231 1.00 -6.96 -20.13
C LEU A 231 1.70 -6.80 -18.76
N ASN A 232 2.83 -6.10 -18.69
CA ASN A 232 3.48 -5.74 -17.44
C ASN A 232 3.21 -4.25 -17.09
N SER A 233 2.18 -4.00 -16.29
CA SER A 233 1.82 -2.65 -15.88
C SER A 233 2.94 -2.02 -15.05
N ARG A 234 3.23 -0.74 -15.28
CA ARG A 234 4.05 0.09 -14.42
C ARG A 234 3.39 0.27 -13.04
N ASP A 235 4.17 0.54 -12.02
CA ASP A 235 3.62 0.92 -10.74
C ASP A 235 3.20 2.40 -10.77
N MET A 236 2.11 2.73 -10.07
CA MET A 236 1.62 4.11 -9.97
C MET A 236 2.43 4.89 -8.95
N CYS A 237 2.78 6.15 -9.26
CA CYS A 237 3.33 7.11 -8.33
C CYS A 237 2.86 8.53 -8.69
N MET A 238 2.15 9.18 -7.77
CA MET A 238 1.61 10.53 -7.93
C MET A 238 2.28 11.55 -7.00
N ILE A 239 3.44 11.22 -6.45
CA ILE A 239 4.09 12.05 -5.42
C ILE A 239 4.50 13.43 -5.95
N ASP A 240 4.83 13.53 -7.23
CA ASP A 240 5.17 14.80 -7.90
C ASP A 240 3.94 15.63 -8.31
N HIS A 241 2.73 15.11 -8.11
CA HIS A 241 1.47 15.68 -8.59
C HIS A 241 0.44 15.90 -7.46
N LEU A 242 0.92 16.07 -6.23
CA LEU A 242 0.05 16.24 -5.05
C LEU A 242 -0.79 17.51 -5.13
N ASP A 243 -0.25 18.59 -5.70
CA ASP A 243 -0.98 19.84 -5.91
C ASP A 243 -2.24 19.65 -6.76
N ASP A 244 -2.14 18.88 -7.84
CA ASP A 244 -3.28 18.60 -8.72
C ASP A 244 -4.36 17.80 -7.99
N LEU A 245 -3.96 16.85 -7.12
CA LEU A 245 -4.88 16.05 -6.31
C LEU A 245 -5.57 16.88 -5.23
N LEU A 246 -4.83 17.81 -4.60
CA LEU A 246 -5.38 18.75 -3.62
C LEU A 246 -6.40 19.70 -4.28
N ASP A 247 -6.12 20.17 -5.50
CA ASP A 247 -6.99 21.08 -6.25
C ASP A 247 -8.31 20.42 -6.72
N VAL A 248 -8.33 19.11 -6.87
CA VAL A 248 -9.57 18.35 -7.12
C VAL A 248 -10.46 18.30 -5.89
N GLY A 249 -9.91 18.39 -4.67
CA GLY A 249 -10.68 18.32 -3.43
C GLY A 249 -11.05 16.89 -3.05
N LEU A 250 -10.13 15.96 -3.23
CA LEU A 250 -10.26 14.56 -2.80
C LEU A 250 -10.31 14.45 -1.27
N SER A 251 -11.06 13.47 -0.77
CA SER A 251 -11.21 13.23 0.67
C SER A 251 -10.14 12.27 1.21
N SER A 252 -9.64 11.36 0.36
CA SER A 252 -8.64 10.36 0.75
C SER A 252 -7.73 9.98 -0.41
N LEU A 253 -6.44 9.83 -0.10
CA LEU A 253 -5.38 9.36 -0.99
C LEU A 253 -4.89 8.00 -0.52
N LYS A 254 -5.06 6.97 -1.36
CA LYS A 254 -4.81 5.58 -0.99
C LYS A 254 -3.53 5.02 -1.59
N ILE A 255 -2.70 4.43 -0.73
CA ILE A 255 -1.50 3.69 -1.12
C ILE A 255 -1.87 2.20 -1.27
N GLU A 256 -1.63 1.61 -2.46
CA GLU A 256 -1.72 0.15 -2.64
C GLU A 256 -0.44 -0.52 -2.16
N GLY A 257 -0.56 -1.59 -1.38
CA GLY A 257 0.63 -2.27 -0.87
C GLY A 257 0.39 -3.29 0.24
N ARG A 258 -0.83 -3.76 0.47
CA ARG A 258 -1.13 -4.66 1.60
C ARG A 258 -0.27 -5.94 1.61
N ALA A 259 0.14 -6.44 0.45
CA ALA A 259 1.04 -7.59 0.30
C ALA A 259 2.53 -7.21 0.25
N LYS A 260 2.87 -5.93 0.33
CA LYS A 260 4.25 -5.43 0.35
C LYS A 260 4.85 -5.57 1.76
N SER A 261 6.16 -5.31 1.90
CA SER A 261 6.86 -5.39 3.19
C SER A 261 6.48 -4.26 4.16
N ALA A 262 6.84 -4.42 5.44
CA ALA A 262 6.73 -3.36 6.44
C ALA A 262 7.60 -2.14 6.06
N TYR A 263 8.76 -2.36 5.46
CA TYR A 263 9.62 -1.34 4.89
C TYR A 263 8.87 -0.48 3.84
N TYR A 264 8.20 -1.13 2.90
CA TYR A 264 7.39 -0.42 1.90
C TYR A 264 6.28 0.42 2.55
N ALA A 265 5.55 -0.15 3.49
CA ALA A 265 4.47 0.55 4.18
C ALA A 265 4.99 1.79 4.92
N ALA A 266 6.12 1.67 5.62
CA ALA A 266 6.77 2.77 6.33
C ALA A 266 7.21 3.88 5.37
N ILE A 267 8.07 3.53 4.42
CA ILE A 267 8.75 4.51 3.57
C ILE A 267 7.78 5.24 2.65
N VAL A 268 6.87 4.52 1.98
CA VAL A 268 5.90 5.16 1.09
C VAL A 268 4.93 6.05 1.88
N THR A 269 4.46 5.59 3.04
CA THR A 269 3.58 6.41 3.89
C THR A 269 4.29 7.68 4.37
N GLY A 270 5.53 7.56 4.88
CA GLY A 270 6.33 8.70 5.33
C GLY A 270 6.62 9.69 4.21
N ALA A 271 7.03 9.21 3.04
CA ALA A 271 7.28 10.06 1.87
C ALA A 271 6.03 10.86 1.47
N TYR A 272 4.87 10.17 1.32
CA TYR A 272 3.62 10.85 1.00
C TYR A 272 3.17 11.82 2.10
N ARG A 273 3.35 11.49 3.39
CA ARG A 273 2.99 12.38 4.49
C ARG A 273 3.78 13.69 4.42
N HIS A 274 5.08 13.62 4.35
CA HIS A 274 5.93 14.81 4.29
C HIS A 274 5.68 15.64 3.03
N CYS A 275 5.60 15.01 1.86
CA CYS A 275 5.32 15.71 0.60
C CYS A 275 3.93 16.33 0.58
N LEU A 276 2.92 15.66 1.15
CA LEU A 276 1.55 16.16 1.23
C LEU A 276 1.46 17.37 2.18
N ASP A 277 2.17 17.34 3.30
CA ASP A 277 2.24 18.46 4.23
C ASP A 277 2.94 19.68 3.62
N ASP A 278 3.99 19.48 2.82
CA ASP A 278 4.65 20.54 2.07
C ASP A 278 3.73 21.15 1.01
N ALA A 279 3.08 20.31 0.19
CA ALA A 279 2.15 20.75 -0.85
C ALA A 279 0.95 21.52 -0.25
N ALA A 280 0.37 21.03 0.83
CA ALA A 280 -0.76 21.68 1.49
C ALA A 280 -0.38 23.02 2.12
N ALA A 281 0.86 23.16 2.59
CA ALA A 281 1.40 24.40 3.12
C ALA A 281 1.93 25.36 2.02
N GLY A 282 1.80 24.97 0.74
CA GLY A 282 2.33 25.75 -0.38
C GLY A 282 3.86 25.84 -0.40
N ARG A 283 4.54 24.90 0.24
CA ARG A 283 6.01 24.82 0.21
C ARG A 283 6.46 23.91 -0.94
N PRO A 284 7.66 24.14 -1.49
CA PRO A 284 8.28 23.18 -2.39
C PRO A 284 8.44 21.81 -1.69
N ILE A 285 8.12 20.74 -2.40
CA ILE A 285 8.33 19.37 -1.92
C ILE A 285 9.83 19.15 -1.67
N ASP A 286 10.20 18.69 -0.48
CA ASP A 286 11.59 18.36 -0.14
C ASP A 286 12.04 17.12 -0.93
N PRO A 287 13.06 17.23 -1.80
CA PRO A 287 13.55 16.12 -2.62
C PRO A 287 13.93 14.88 -1.81
N VAL A 288 14.41 15.04 -0.58
CA VAL A 288 14.78 13.92 0.29
C VAL A 288 13.60 12.99 0.55
N TRP A 289 12.41 13.54 0.82
CA TRP A 289 11.22 12.74 1.04
C TRP A 289 10.61 12.23 -0.26
N ARG A 290 10.66 13.06 -1.30
CA ARG A 290 10.19 12.67 -2.64
C ARG A 290 10.96 11.45 -3.16
N ASP A 291 12.27 11.40 -2.98
CA ASP A 291 13.12 10.34 -3.51
C ASP A 291 13.02 9.02 -2.71
N GLU A 292 12.46 9.06 -1.50
CA GLU A 292 12.25 7.86 -0.68
C GLU A 292 11.41 6.78 -1.37
N VAL A 293 10.47 7.15 -2.24
CA VAL A 293 9.66 6.16 -2.97
C VAL A 293 10.48 5.31 -3.96
N GLU A 294 11.65 5.79 -4.39
CA GLU A 294 12.58 5.03 -5.23
C GLU A 294 13.40 4.00 -4.43
N HIS A 295 13.46 4.14 -3.11
CA HIS A 295 14.23 3.25 -2.24
C HIS A 295 13.48 1.97 -1.86
N VAL A 296 12.19 1.86 -2.17
CA VAL A 296 11.42 0.63 -1.95
C VAL A 296 11.41 -0.27 -3.19
N SER A 297 10.95 -1.51 -3.03
CA SER A 297 10.82 -2.43 -4.16
C SER A 297 9.64 -2.06 -5.05
N HIS A 298 9.91 -1.57 -6.26
CA HIS A 298 8.92 -1.10 -7.22
C HIS A 298 9.27 -1.52 -8.66
N ARG A 299 8.33 -1.40 -9.58
CA ARG A 299 8.55 -1.40 -11.02
C ARG A 299 8.68 0.05 -11.49
N PRO A 300 9.17 0.32 -12.72
CA PRO A 300 9.21 1.68 -13.22
C PRO A 300 7.88 2.39 -13.00
N TYR A 301 7.96 3.61 -12.47
CA TYR A 301 6.78 4.39 -12.13
C TYR A 301 6.13 5.05 -13.35
N ALA A 302 4.83 5.25 -13.23
CA ALA A 302 4.01 6.09 -14.10
C ALA A 302 2.90 6.73 -13.25
N THR A 303 2.23 7.73 -13.81
CA THR A 303 1.12 8.42 -13.14
C THR A 303 -0.22 7.67 -13.23
N GLY A 304 -0.21 6.37 -13.59
CA GLY A 304 -1.46 5.68 -13.93
C GLY A 304 -2.15 6.38 -15.11
N PHE A 305 -3.46 6.41 -15.10
CA PHE A 305 -4.25 7.05 -16.15
C PHE A 305 -4.52 8.54 -15.90
N TYR A 306 -4.02 9.15 -14.84
CA TYR A 306 -4.32 10.54 -14.46
C TYR A 306 -4.03 11.54 -15.57
N TYR A 307 -2.96 11.34 -16.35
CA TYR A 307 -2.56 12.20 -17.47
C TYR A 307 -2.58 11.49 -18.83
N GLY A 308 -3.33 10.38 -18.94
CA GLY A 308 -3.47 9.60 -20.15
C GLY A 308 -2.99 8.16 -19.98
N TYR A 309 -2.78 7.46 -21.09
CA TYR A 309 -2.40 6.05 -21.05
C TYR A 309 -0.98 5.86 -20.48
N PRO A 310 -0.80 5.07 -19.39
CA PRO A 310 0.48 4.97 -18.67
C PRO A 310 1.55 4.14 -19.41
N GLY A 311 1.17 3.49 -20.51
CA GLY A 311 2.03 2.51 -21.16
C GLY A 311 2.24 1.25 -20.33
N GLN A 312 3.07 0.37 -20.88
CA GLN A 312 3.51 -0.87 -20.23
C GLN A 312 5.03 -0.88 -20.12
N TYR A 313 5.58 -1.77 -19.30
CA TYR A 313 7.02 -1.94 -19.19
C TYR A 313 7.41 -3.32 -19.72
N TYR A 314 8.12 -3.36 -20.83
CA TYR A 314 8.36 -4.57 -21.59
C TYR A 314 9.75 -5.19 -21.40
N GLU A 315 10.73 -4.41 -20.91
CA GLU A 315 12.11 -4.87 -20.80
C GLU A 315 12.27 -6.10 -19.88
N ASN A 316 11.55 -6.09 -18.75
CA ASN A 316 11.53 -7.24 -17.84
C ASN A 316 10.39 -7.13 -16.82
N SER A 317 10.08 -8.23 -16.13
CA SER A 317 9.08 -8.26 -15.04
C SER A 317 9.70 -8.05 -13.64
N ARG A 318 11.00 -7.72 -13.57
CA ARG A 318 11.71 -7.61 -12.30
C ARG A 318 11.35 -6.33 -11.57
N TYR A 319 11.40 -6.41 -10.24
CA TYR A 319 11.33 -5.23 -9.39
C TYR A 319 12.72 -4.60 -9.27
N ILE A 320 12.79 -3.29 -9.31
CA ILE A 320 13.94 -2.50 -8.90
C ILE A 320 14.07 -2.65 -7.39
N ARG A 321 15.25 -3.02 -6.91
CA ARG A 321 15.54 -3.23 -5.48
C ARG A 321 16.97 -2.84 -5.22
N GLU A 322 17.19 -1.57 -4.97
CA GLU A 322 18.52 -1.01 -4.72
C GLU A 322 18.82 -0.87 -3.22
N TRP A 323 17.80 -1.00 -2.38
CA TRP A 323 17.92 -0.87 -0.93
C TRP A 323 17.38 -2.09 -0.20
N GLN A 324 18.04 -2.43 0.90
CA GLN A 324 17.66 -3.54 1.76
C GLN A 324 17.67 -3.12 3.22
N VAL A 325 16.61 -3.44 3.96
CA VAL A 325 16.57 -3.30 5.41
C VAL A 325 17.43 -4.37 6.05
N VAL A 326 18.35 -3.96 6.91
CA VAL A 326 19.24 -4.84 7.64
C VAL A 326 18.88 -4.96 9.11
N ALA A 327 18.28 -3.92 9.69
CA ALA A 327 17.81 -3.97 11.07
C ALA A 327 16.66 -3.00 11.33
N LEU A 328 16.02 -3.15 12.47
CA LEU A 328 15.00 -2.28 13.02
C LEU A 328 15.40 -1.85 14.42
N VAL A 329 15.40 -0.55 14.69
CA VAL A 329 15.64 -0.04 16.05
C VAL A 329 14.39 -0.33 16.89
N THR A 330 14.56 -1.10 17.96
CA THR A 330 13.48 -1.42 18.91
C THR A 330 13.46 -0.44 20.08
N GLU A 331 14.65 -0.02 20.54
CA GLU A 331 14.82 0.91 21.66
C GLU A 331 16.04 1.81 21.39
N CYS A 332 15.99 3.04 21.87
CA CYS A 332 17.11 3.96 21.88
C CYS A 332 16.94 4.95 23.02
N ASP A 333 17.99 5.13 23.83
CA ASP A 333 17.99 6.11 24.91
C ASP A 333 18.47 7.50 24.42
N SER A 334 18.45 8.48 25.32
CA SER A 334 18.88 9.85 25.06
C SER A 334 20.37 9.99 24.71
N ASP A 335 21.19 9.01 25.04
CA ASP A 335 22.62 9.00 24.79
C ASP A 335 22.99 8.26 23.49
N GLY A 336 21.97 7.72 22.79
CA GLY A 336 22.12 6.98 21.53
C GLY A 336 22.44 5.50 21.72
N ASN A 337 22.35 4.96 22.95
CA ASN A 337 22.47 3.51 23.13
C ASN A 337 21.19 2.85 22.61
N ALA A 338 21.33 2.03 21.59
CA ALA A 338 20.22 1.44 20.88
C ALA A 338 20.23 -0.09 20.96
N VAL A 339 19.03 -0.66 20.96
CA VAL A 339 18.79 -2.07 20.68
C VAL A 339 18.17 -2.17 19.30
N ILE A 340 18.78 -3.00 18.45
CA ILE A 340 18.27 -3.25 17.10
C ILE A 340 17.93 -4.72 16.91
N SER A 341 16.89 -5.00 16.13
CA SER A 341 16.49 -6.35 15.72
C SER A 341 17.00 -6.62 14.30
N LEU A 342 17.83 -7.65 14.15
CA LEU A 342 18.41 -8.05 12.86
C LEU A 342 17.33 -8.48 11.86
N ARG A 343 17.43 -8.00 10.63
CA ARG A 343 16.55 -8.39 9.52
C ARG A 343 17.32 -9.04 8.37
N ASN A 344 18.51 -8.55 8.08
CA ASN A 344 19.38 -9.06 7.03
C ASN A 344 20.84 -8.94 7.45
N LYS A 345 21.75 -9.51 6.66
CA LYS A 345 23.18 -9.50 6.92
C LYS A 345 23.78 -8.10 6.79
N PHE A 346 24.57 -7.71 7.74
CA PHE A 346 25.48 -6.58 7.73
C PHE A 346 26.57 -6.80 8.77
N ARG A 347 27.60 -5.99 8.78
CA ARG A 347 28.75 -6.13 9.69
C ARG A 347 29.21 -4.80 10.26
N THR A 348 30.00 -4.85 11.29
CA THR A 348 30.77 -3.72 11.81
C THR A 348 31.61 -3.10 10.69
N GLY A 349 31.58 -1.78 10.55
CA GLY A 349 32.28 -1.04 9.50
C GLY A 349 31.49 -0.81 8.21
N ASP A 350 30.36 -1.48 8.01
CA ASP A 350 29.49 -1.22 6.87
C ASP A 350 28.88 0.19 6.96
N THR A 351 28.63 0.80 5.81
CA THR A 351 27.83 2.05 5.73
C THR A 351 26.36 1.70 5.64
N VAL A 352 25.58 2.24 6.58
CA VAL A 352 24.13 2.09 6.63
C VAL A 352 23.46 3.44 6.72
N GLU A 353 22.17 3.49 6.36
CA GLU A 353 21.33 4.66 6.49
C GLU A 353 20.17 4.36 7.45
N LEU A 354 19.88 5.32 8.33
CA LEU A 354 18.74 5.28 9.23
C LEU A 354 17.65 6.20 8.72
N VAL A 355 16.43 5.67 8.67
CA VAL A 355 15.21 6.41 8.32
C VAL A 355 14.10 6.02 9.30
N GLY A 356 13.46 6.98 9.90
CA GLY A 356 12.47 6.73 10.96
C GLY A 356 11.27 7.65 10.89
N PRO A 357 10.27 7.45 11.78
CA PRO A 357 9.16 8.37 11.92
C PRO A 357 9.69 9.79 12.15
N ASP A 358 9.30 10.74 11.31
CA ASP A 358 9.73 12.16 11.36
C ASP A 358 11.25 12.39 11.44
N LEU A 359 12.02 11.38 11.06
CA LEU A 359 13.48 11.41 11.09
C LEU A 359 14.04 11.47 9.67
N ARG A 360 14.59 12.64 9.30
CA ARG A 360 15.29 12.80 8.01
C ARG A 360 16.39 11.74 7.89
N PRO A 361 16.47 11.01 6.76
CA PRO A 361 17.48 9.97 6.55
C PRO A 361 18.90 10.49 6.80
N PHE A 362 19.74 9.67 7.41
CA PHE A 362 21.15 9.95 7.60
C PHE A 362 21.99 8.69 7.58
N SER A 363 23.21 8.79 7.05
CA SER A 363 24.14 7.69 6.97
C SER A 363 25.04 7.63 8.19
N MET A 364 25.49 6.40 8.55
CA MET A 364 26.51 6.16 9.55
C MET A 364 27.33 4.91 9.19
N THR A 365 28.54 4.83 9.76
CA THR A 365 29.29 3.57 9.77
C THR A 365 28.86 2.75 10.99
N VAL A 366 28.57 1.46 10.77
CA VAL A 366 28.15 0.55 11.85
C VAL A 366 29.28 0.43 12.89
N PRO A 367 29.04 0.81 14.15
CA PRO A 367 30.02 0.70 15.21
C PRO A 367 30.15 -0.75 15.69
N GLU A 368 30.96 -0.98 16.73
CA GLU A 368 30.98 -2.24 17.44
C GLU A 368 29.57 -2.62 17.93
N MET A 369 29.20 -3.87 17.71
CA MET A 369 27.90 -4.43 18.12
C MET A 369 28.13 -5.49 19.20
N GLN A 370 27.19 -5.59 20.14
CA GLN A 370 27.17 -6.61 21.17
C GLN A 370 25.84 -7.35 21.18
N ASP A 371 25.89 -8.64 21.52
CA ASP A 371 24.66 -9.41 21.78
C ASP A 371 24.06 -9.07 23.16
N GLU A 372 22.99 -9.74 23.54
CA GLU A 372 22.32 -9.53 24.83
C GLU A 372 23.22 -9.88 26.02
N ALA A 373 24.20 -10.82 25.84
CA ALA A 373 25.14 -11.21 26.85
C ALA A 373 26.37 -10.27 26.96
N GLY A 374 26.48 -9.28 26.07
CA GLY A 374 27.59 -8.34 25.99
C GLY A 374 28.78 -8.85 25.17
N THR A 375 28.61 -9.95 24.44
CA THR A 375 29.68 -10.48 23.56
C THR A 375 29.73 -9.65 22.27
N VAL A 376 30.93 -9.22 21.89
CA VAL A 376 31.15 -8.47 20.65
C VAL A 376 30.87 -9.37 19.45
N ILE A 377 30.02 -8.89 18.53
CA ILE A 377 29.59 -9.57 17.31
C ILE A 377 29.98 -8.70 16.11
N GLU A 378 30.84 -9.19 15.25
CA GLU A 378 31.26 -8.51 14.04
C GLU A 378 30.22 -8.67 12.91
N GLU A 379 29.68 -9.88 12.73
CA GLU A 379 28.68 -10.23 11.70
C GLU A 379 27.55 -11.08 12.32
N PRO A 380 26.41 -10.47 12.68
CA PRO A 380 25.28 -11.22 13.26
C PRO A 380 24.62 -12.11 12.19
N ARG A 381 24.18 -13.32 12.60
CA ARG A 381 23.70 -14.35 11.66
C ARG A 381 22.28 -14.82 11.91
N ASN A 382 21.77 -14.67 13.13
CA ASN A 382 20.46 -15.20 13.50
C ASN A 382 19.35 -14.19 13.20
N PRO A 383 18.34 -14.52 12.39
CA PRO A 383 17.21 -13.62 12.17
C PRO A 383 16.57 -13.16 13.49
N GLN A 384 16.20 -11.88 13.56
CA GLN A 384 15.61 -11.24 14.73
C GLN A 384 16.51 -11.18 15.98
N MET A 385 17.80 -11.52 15.85
CA MET A 385 18.77 -11.35 16.95
C MET A 385 18.75 -9.90 17.40
N LEU A 386 18.73 -9.70 18.73
CA LEU A 386 18.85 -8.37 19.34
C LEU A 386 20.32 -8.02 19.51
N LEU A 387 20.68 -6.82 19.06
CA LEU A 387 22.03 -6.29 19.11
C LEU A 387 22.03 -4.94 19.80
N LYS A 388 23.01 -4.70 20.64
CA LYS A 388 23.28 -3.42 21.29
C LYS A 388 24.39 -2.70 20.54
N LEU A 389 24.17 -1.43 20.23
CA LEU A 389 25.17 -0.56 19.60
C LEU A 389 24.91 0.89 19.97
N ARG A 390 25.89 1.75 19.72
CA ARG A 390 25.74 3.19 19.94
C ARG A 390 25.53 3.92 18.63
N LEU A 391 24.40 4.60 18.51
CA LEU A 391 24.09 5.49 17.40
C LEU A 391 24.71 6.88 17.61
N PRO A 392 24.98 7.64 16.53
CA PRO A 392 25.57 8.99 16.64
C PRO A 392 24.61 10.02 17.27
N ARG A 393 23.33 9.73 17.27
CA ARG A 393 22.25 10.52 17.90
C ARG A 393 21.07 9.62 18.26
N PRO A 394 20.22 10.03 19.23
CA PRO A 394 18.99 9.31 19.52
C PRO A 394 18.07 9.25 18.28
N VAL A 395 17.37 8.13 18.15
CA VAL A 395 16.36 7.92 17.12
C VAL A 395 15.10 7.28 17.74
N PRO A 396 13.92 7.52 17.19
CA PRO A 396 12.71 6.89 17.70
C PRO A 396 12.70 5.39 17.47
N PRO A 397 12.01 4.60 18.30
CA PRO A 397 11.70 3.20 18.00
C PRO A 397 11.04 3.06 16.62
N MET A 398 11.18 1.90 15.99
CA MET A 398 10.72 1.61 14.63
C MET A 398 11.48 2.39 13.54
N THR A 399 12.62 3.01 13.86
CA THR A 399 13.58 3.50 12.86
C THR A 399 14.19 2.31 12.11
N LEU A 400 14.17 2.38 10.79
CA LEU A 400 14.71 1.38 9.89
C LEU A 400 16.20 1.65 9.65
N VAL A 401 17.00 0.58 9.66
CA VAL A 401 18.40 0.60 9.26
C VAL A 401 18.50 -0.13 7.93
N ARG A 402 18.98 0.55 6.89
CA ARG A 402 19.07 0.03 5.53
C ARG A 402 20.42 0.29 4.90
N HIS A 403 20.76 -0.47 3.88
CA HIS A 403 21.90 -0.20 3.03
C HIS A 403 21.56 -0.35 1.55
N GLN A 404 22.35 0.28 0.71
CA GLN A 404 22.27 0.11 -0.73
C GLN A 404 22.85 -1.26 -1.13
N VAL A 405 22.16 -1.95 -2.04
CA VAL A 405 22.59 -3.26 -2.53
C VAL A 405 23.12 -3.07 -3.94
N GLU A 406 24.33 -3.58 -4.21
CA GLU A 406 24.80 -3.63 -5.59
C GLU A 406 23.88 -4.54 -6.41
N LEU A 407 23.31 -3.98 -7.48
CA LEU A 407 22.57 -4.77 -8.46
C LEU A 407 23.58 -5.75 -9.12
N SER A 408 23.62 -6.98 -8.61
CA SER A 408 24.37 -8.04 -9.31
C SER A 408 23.77 -8.19 -10.71
N ALA A 409 24.52 -7.83 -11.72
CA ALA A 409 24.24 -8.16 -13.11
C ALA A 409 24.16 -9.70 -13.22
N LYS A 410 22.95 -10.25 -13.21
CA LYS A 410 22.67 -11.66 -13.54
C LYS A 410 21.67 -11.74 -14.65
#